data_8b47538d17b183590277c24eab2782e9
#
_entry.id   8b47538d17b183590277c24eab2782e9
#
_cell.length_a   1.000
_cell.length_b   1.000
_cell.length_c   1.000
_cell.angle_alpha   90.00
_cell.angle_beta   90.00
_cell.angle_gamma   90.00
#
_symmetry.space_group_name_H-M   'P 1'
#
loop_
_entity.id
_entity.type
_entity.pdbx_description
1 polymer ?
#
loop_
_entity_poly.entity_id
_entity_poly.type
_entity_poly.pdbx_seq_one_letter_code
_entity_poly.pdbx_strand_id
1 'polypeptide(L)'
;IDRVANYRVYGEDGAAIQGKFAQWFEEIYERYRAKPEYEGLMVHAAARVHNGYFSQDKRAVSPFETVPGETNAGAESSTFELIMRDKERLRDLAEPLAFIFSHSALREGWDNPNVFQICTLAESSSEIKKRQEIGRGLRLCVDKDGERVRDRAINRLTVIANESYEDFANQLQTEMVEAGVKFKREMVQNERDKV
;
A
#
# COMPACT_ATOMS: atom_id res chain seq x y z
N ILE A 1 -8.24 2.38 3.04
CA ILE A 1 -9.45 2.92 2.38
C ILE A 1 -10.65 2.90 3.33
N ASP A 2 -11.67 3.72 3.06
CA ASP A 2 -12.87 3.86 3.87
C ASP A 2 -13.84 2.68 3.74
N ARG A 3 -14.02 2.15 2.53
CA ARG A 3 -14.96 1.07 2.22
C ARG A 3 -14.38 0.10 1.20
N VAL A 4 -14.58 -1.19 1.42
CA VAL A 4 -14.17 -2.25 0.47
C VAL A 4 -14.78 -2.03 -0.91
N ALA A 5 -16.06 -1.61 -0.98
CA ALA A 5 -16.76 -1.33 -2.23
C ALA A 5 -16.11 -0.23 -3.09
N ASN A 6 -15.31 0.67 -2.51
CA ASN A 6 -14.54 1.64 -3.26
C ASN A 6 -13.35 1.01 -4.03
N TYR A 7 -12.94 -0.19 -3.63
CA TYR A 7 -11.90 -0.93 -4.33
C TYR A 7 -12.49 -2.07 -5.16
N ARG A 8 -13.44 -2.85 -4.61
CA ARG A 8 -14.02 -4.03 -5.25
C ARG A 8 -15.45 -4.27 -4.77
N VAL A 9 -16.32 -4.63 -5.69
CA VAL A 9 -17.65 -5.18 -5.44
C VAL A 9 -17.79 -6.52 -6.16
N TYR A 10 -18.81 -7.32 -5.83
CA TYR A 10 -19.07 -8.58 -6.48
C TYR A 10 -20.43 -8.53 -7.19
N GLY A 11 -20.46 -8.95 -8.44
CA GLY A 11 -21.69 -9.15 -9.19
C GLY A 11 -22.53 -10.32 -8.67
N GLU A 12 -23.73 -10.49 -9.22
CA GLU A 12 -24.62 -11.61 -8.89
C GLU A 12 -24.01 -12.97 -9.24
N ASP A 13 -23.17 -13.01 -10.27
CA ASP A 13 -22.39 -14.17 -10.73
C ASP A 13 -21.15 -14.44 -9.85
N GLY A 14 -20.88 -13.59 -8.85
CA GLY A 14 -19.71 -13.66 -8.00
C GLY A 14 -18.44 -13.09 -8.62
N ALA A 15 -18.49 -12.55 -9.86
CA ALA A 15 -17.35 -11.91 -10.48
C ALA A 15 -16.97 -10.62 -9.75
N ALA A 16 -15.66 -10.39 -9.59
CA ALA A 16 -15.15 -9.16 -9.00
C ALA A 16 -15.25 -8.00 -10.01
N ILE A 17 -15.86 -6.91 -9.57
CA ILE A 17 -15.97 -5.66 -10.32
C ILE A 17 -15.15 -4.60 -9.61
N GLN A 18 -14.29 -3.91 -10.34
CA GLN A 18 -13.45 -2.85 -9.78
C GLN A 18 -14.28 -1.68 -9.26
N GLY A 19 -13.99 -1.28 -8.02
CA GLY A 19 -14.50 -0.04 -7.46
C GLY A 19 -13.70 1.18 -7.96
N LYS A 20 -14.20 2.37 -7.65
CA LYS A 20 -13.63 3.63 -8.14
C LYS A 20 -12.14 3.83 -7.81
N PHE A 21 -11.67 3.38 -6.65
CA PHE A 21 -10.26 3.55 -6.28
C PHE A 21 -9.34 2.65 -7.09
N ALA A 22 -9.75 1.43 -7.41
CA ALA A 22 -8.99 0.55 -8.28
C ALA A 22 -8.92 1.13 -9.71
N GLN A 23 -10.06 1.60 -10.25
CA GLN A 23 -10.12 2.23 -11.57
C GLN A 23 -9.24 3.47 -11.67
N TRP A 24 -9.34 4.40 -10.71
CA TRP A 24 -8.49 5.60 -10.67
C TRP A 24 -7.01 5.28 -10.52
N PHE A 25 -6.70 4.28 -9.69
CA PHE A 25 -5.32 3.83 -9.53
C PHE A 25 -4.75 3.32 -10.86
N GLU A 26 -5.46 2.42 -11.54
CA GLU A 26 -5.00 1.87 -12.81
C GLU A 26 -4.85 2.94 -13.90
N GLU A 27 -5.84 3.84 -14.02
CA GLU A 27 -5.78 4.96 -14.97
C GLU A 27 -4.54 5.84 -14.73
N ILE A 28 -4.34 6.24 -13.47
CA ILE A 28 -3.20 7.10 -13.11
C ILE A 28 -1.88 6.35 -13.28
N TYR A 29 -1.81 5.10 -12.85
CA TYR A 29 -0.62 4.28 -12.98
C TYR A 29 -0.19 4.11 -14.45
N GLU A 30 -1.08 3.75 -15.35
CA GLU A 30 -0.78 3.59 -16.77
C GLU A 30 -0.38 4.94 -17.43
N ARG A 31 -0.97 6.04 -17.00
CA ARG A 31 -0.55 7.38 -17.46
C ARG A 31 0.88 7.72 -17.04
N TYR A 32 1.30 7.33 -15.82
CA TYR A 32 2.69 7.50 -15.40
C TYR A 32 3.61 6.50 -16.08
N ARG A 33 3.22 5.26 -16.20
CA ARG A 33 3.97 4.19 -16.87
C ARG A 33 4.31 4.54 -18.32
N ALA A 34 3.44 5.29 -19.00
CA ALA A 34 3.67 5.74 -20.38
C ALA A 34 4.71 6.88 -20.52
N LYS A 35 5.18 7.47 -19.42
CA LYS A 35 6.16 8.56 -19.47
C LYS A 35 7.59 8.00 -19.55
N PRO A 36 8.47 8.62 -20.37
CA PRO A 36 9.85 8.15 -20.56
C PRO A 36 10.66 8.04 -19.27
N GLU A 37 10.43 8.94 -18.29
CA GLU A 37 11.15 8.93 -17.02
C GLU A 37 10.89 7.70 -16.15
N TYR A 38 9.80 6.94 -16.43
CA TYR A 38 9.44 5.71 -15.73
C TYR A 38 9.71 4.45 -16.56
N GLU A 39 10.27 4.60 -17.75
CA GLU A 39 10.67 3.47 -18.59
C GLU A 39 11.69 2.60 -17.83
N GLY A 40 11.46 1.30 -17.80
CA GLY A 40 12.31 0.37 -17.04
C GLY A 40 12.05 0.30 -15.52
N LEU A 41 11.30 1.28 -14.95
CA LEU A 41 10.89 1.26 -13.54
C LEU A 41 9.48 0.66 -13.38
N MET A 42 8.53 1.09 -14.20
CA MET A 42 7.14 0.63 -14.14
C MET A 42 6.90 -0.44 -15.22
N VAL A 43 7.57 -1.59 -15.07
CA VAL A 43 7.58 -2.65 -16.11
C VAL A 43 6.28 -3.45 -16.17
N HIS A 44 5.54 -3.53 -15.09
CA HIS A 44 4.30 -4.31 -15.01
C HIS A 44 3.07 -3.46 -15.32
N ALA A 45 2.04 -4.07 -15.90
CA ALA A 45 0.74 -3.43 -16.10
C ALA A 45 0.05 -3.12 -14.76
N ALA A 46 -0.76 -2.06 -14.72
CA ALA A 46 -1.44 -1.59 -13.51
C ALA A 46 -2.16 -2.71 -12.76
N ALA A 47 -2.96 -3.52 -13.45
CA ALA A 47 -3.71 -4.61 -12.85
C ALA A 47 -2.84 -5.67 -12.14
N ARG A 48 -1.54 -5.70 -12.39
CA ARG A 48 -0.60 -6.65 -11.76
C ARG A 48 0.08 -6.11 -10.51
N VAL A 49 0.11 -4.81 -10.32
CA VAL A 49 0.91 -4.20 -9.25
C VAL A 49 0.12 -3.88 -8.00
N HIS A 50 -1.19 -4.07 -8.00
CA HIS A 50 -2.02 -3.80 -6.83
C HIS A 50 -3.01 -4.93 -6.54
N ASN A 51 -3.35 -5.08 -5.26
CA ASN A 51 -4.44 -5.94 -4.82
C ASN A 51 -5.09 -5.39 -3.54
N GLY A 52 -6.31 -5.86 -3.27
CA GLY A 52 -7.06 -5.57 -2.05
C GLY A 52 -6.90 -6.69 -1.03
N TYR A 53 -6.59 -6.34 0.22
CA TYR A 53 -6.56 -7.25 1.35
C TYR A 53 -7.57 -6.81 2.41
N PHE A 54 -8.67 -7.56 2.56
CA PHE A 54 -9.80 -7.21 3.42
C PHE A 54 -10.21 -8.39 4.31
N SER A 55 -10.26 -8.19 5.61
CA SER A 55 -10.54 -9.27 6.59
C SER A 55 -11.93 -9.92 6.45
N GLN A 56 -12.87 -9.25 5.81
CA GLN A 56 -14.24 -9.73 5.60
C GLN A 56 -14.52 -10.16 4.16
N ASP A 57 -13.55 -10.04 3.28
CA ASP A 57 -13.69 -10.36 1.87
C ASP A 57 -13.45 -11.86 1.65
N LYS A 58 -14.44 -12.67 1.99
CA LYS A 58 -14.39 -14.14 1.83
C LYS A 58 -14.47 -14.59 0.36
N ARG A 59 -14.62 -13.64 -0.59
CA ARG A 59 -14.78 -13.89 -2.02
C ARG A 59 -13.66 -13.28 -2.87
N ALA A 60 -12.58 -12.81 -2.22
CA ALA A 60 -11.49 -12.16 -2.92
C ALA A 60 -10.70 -13.16 -3.78
N VAL A 61 -10.99 -13.17 -5.05
CA VAL A 61 -10.21 -13.90 -6.06
C VAL A 61 -9.06 -13.00 -6.52
N SER A 62 -7.83 -13.51 -6.53
CA SER A 62 -6.70 -12.79 -7.11
C SER A 62 -6.89 -12.69 -8.63
N PRO A 63 -6.75 -11.49 -9.24
CA PRO A 63 -6.82 -11.37 -10.71
C PRO A 63 -5.66 -12.09 -11.43
N PHE A 64 -4.67 -12.59 -10.68
CA PHE A 64 -3.47 -13.24 -11.23
C PHE A 64 -3.57 -14.75 -11.41
N GLU A 65 -4.65 -15.39 -10.96
CA GLU A 65 -4.76 -16.84 -10.91
C GLU A 65 -6.01 -17.40 -11.62
N THR A 66 -6.56 -16.74 -12.59
CA THR A 66 -7.53 -17.38 -13.49
C THR A 66 -6.81 -18.29 -14.48
N VAL A 67 -6.37 -19.43 -14.01
CA VAL A 67 -6.12 -20.58 -14.87
C VAL A 67 -7.51 -21.14 -15.24
N PRO A 68 -7.89 -21.24 -16.53
CA PRO A 68 -9.17 -21.78 -16.91
C PRO A 68 -9.31 -23.21 -16.37
N GLY A 69 -10.23 -23.42 -15.42
CA GLY A 69 -10.58 -24.75 -14.88
C GLY A 69 -10.37 -24.96 -13.37
N GLU A 70 -9.82 -24.00 -12.62
CA GLU A 70 -9.71 -24.10 -11.16
C GLU A 70 -10.80 -23.31 -10.44
N THR A 71 -11.37 -23.92 -9.40
CA THR A 71 -12.44 -23.33 -8.59
C THR A 71 -11.89 -22.21 -7.69
N ASN A 72 -12.62 -21.11 -7.55
CA ASN A 72 -12.29 -19.85 -6.85
C ASN A 72 -11.73 -19.97 -5.41
N ALA A 73 -11.73 -21.15 -4.79
CA ALA A 73 -11.21 -21.38 -3.44
C ALA A 73 -9.67 -21.32 -3.33
N GLY A 74 -8.94 -21.57 -4.43
CA GLY A 74 -7.47 -21.53 -4.45
C GLY A 74 -6.90 -20.11 -4.50
N ALA A 75 -7.60 -19.17 -5.12
CA ALA A 75 -7.12 -17.81 -5.34
C ALA A 75 -7.21 -16.90 -4.10
N GLU A 76 -8.15 -17.15 -3.18
CA GLU A 76 -8.21 -16.48 -1.87
C GLU A 76 -7.01 -16.81 -1.01
N SER A 77 -6.50 -18.03 -1.13
CA SER A 77 -5.32 -18.50 -0.43
C SER A 77 -4.07 -17.74 -0.85
N SER A 78 -3.91 -17.44 -2.14
CA SER A 78 -2.64 -16.92 -2.68
C SER A 78 -2.34 -15.48 -2.26
N THR A 79 -3.31 -14.56 -2.32
CA THR A 79 -3.07 -13.15 -1.91
C THR A 79 -2.92 -13.05 -0.39
N PHE A 80 -3.70 -13.81 0.38
CA PHE A 80 -3.54 -13.89 1.82
C PHE A 80 -2.19 -14.50 2.17
N GLU A 81 -1.81 -15.60 1.53
CA GLU A 81 -0.53 -16.26 1.76
C GLU A 81 0.64 -15.36 1.40
N LEU A 82 0.58 -14.68 0.26
CA LEU A 82 1.60 -13.74 -0.16
C LEU A 82 1.78 -12.59 0.86
N ILE A 83 0.69 -11.95 1.29
CA ILE A 83 0.74 -10.80 2.20
C ILE A 83 1.09 -11.21 3.62
N MET A 84 0.56 -12.33 4.12
CA MET A 84 0.67 -12.70 5.53
C MET A 84 1.74 -13.73 5.84
N ARG A 85 1.97 -14.67 4.94
CA ARG A 85 2.86 -15.82 5.17
C ARG A 85 4.15 -15.75 4.35
N ASP A 86 4.05 -15.45 3.07
CA ASP A 86 5.19 -15.41 2.15
C ASP A 86 5.75 -13.98 2.02
N LYS A 87 6.09 -13.39 3.15
CA LYS A 87 6.61 -12.02 3.20
C LYS A 87 7.95 -11.85 2.47
N GLU A 88 8.68 -12.94 2.29
CA GLU A 88 9.96 -12.92 1.58
C GLU A 88 9.75 -12.70 0.09
N ARG A 89 8.71 -13.32 -0.47
CA ARG A 89 8.34 -13.11 -1.87
C ARG A 89 7.96 -11.66 -2.17
N LEU A 90 7.30 -10.95 -1.24
CA LEU A 90 7.02 -9.50 -1.41
C LEU A 90 8.28 -8.62 -1.45
N ARG A 91 9.46 -9.16 -1.19
CA ARG A 91 10.74 -8.47 -1.31
C ARG A 91 11.46 -8.79 -2.61
N ASP A 92 10.99 -9.79 -3.35
CA ASP A 92 11.52 -10.17 -4.64
C ASP A 92 11.10 -9.13 -5.70
N LEU A 93 12.07 -8.62 -6.45
CA LEU A 93 11.82 -7.68 -7.55
C LEU A 93 11.02 -8.32 -8.71
N ALA A 94 10.97 -9.64 -8.78
CA ALA A 94 10.13 -10.37 -9.73
C ALA A 94 8.65 -10.40 -9.32
N GLU A 95 8.34 -10.19 -8.02
CA GLU A 95 6.95 -10.08 -7.55
C GLU A 95 6.37 -8.72 -7.95
N PRO A 96 5.33 -8.68 -8.78
CA PRO A 96 4.77 -7.42 -9.26
C PRO A 96 3.96 -6.67 -8.21
N LEU A 97 3.43 -7.34 -7.16
CA LEU A 97 2.57 -6.71 -6.16
C LEU A 97 3.33 -5.67 -5.33
N ALA A 98 3.09 -4.39 -5.61
CA ALA A 98 3.72 -3.25 -4.96
C ALA A 98 2.74 -2.39 -4.15
N PHE A 99 1.44 -2.47 -4.41
CA PHE A 99 0.42 -1.65 -3.78
C PHE A 99 -0.67 -2.53 -3.14
N ILE A 100 -0.91 -2.34 -1.85
CA ILE A 100 -1.90 -3.11 -1.10
C ILE A 100 -2.98 -2.15 -0.61
N PHE A 101 -4.21 -2.35 -1.10
CA PHE A 101 -5.38 -1.66 -0.58
C PHE A 101 -5.94 -2.41 0.61
N SER A 102 -6.11 -1.73 1.75
CA SER A 102 -6.63 -2.34 2.97
C SER A 102 -7.68 -1.44 3.63
N HIS A 103 -8.69 -2.05 4.25
CA HIS A 103 -9.65 -1.35 5.09
C HIS A 103 -9.37 -1.60 6.59
N SER A 104 -9.28 -2.84 7.01
CA SER A 104 -9.09 -3.22 8.41
C SER A 104 -8.16 -4.41 8.62
N ALA A 105 -7.85 -5.14 7.57
CA ALA A 105 -7.20 -6.44 7.65
C ALA A 105 -5.74 -6.41 8.10
N LEU A 106 -5.03 -5.31 7.82
CA LEU A 106 -3.62 -5.15 8.20
C LEU A 106 -3.42 -4.64 9.65
N ARG A 107 -4.45 -4.71 10.51
CA ARG A 107 -4.40 -4.10 11.86
C ARG A 107 -3.43 -4.79 12.79
N GLU A 108 -3.41 -6.12 12.84
CA GLU A 108 -2.59 -6.89 13.78
C GLU A 108 -1.80 -7.97 13.06
N GLY A 109 -0.56 -8.18 13.49
CA GLY A 109 0.29 -9.26 13.01
C GLY A 109 0.94 -9.08 11.63
N TRP A 110 0.53 -8.11 10.82
CA TRP A 110 1.21 -7.84 9.57
C TRP A 110 2.50 -7.06 9.82
N ASP A 111 3.59 -7.62 9.33
CA ASP A 111 4.95 -7.18 9.59
C ASP A 111 5.80 -7.31 8.32
N ASN A 112 5.78 -6.29 7.47
CA ASN A 112 6.71 -6.19 6.34
C ASN A 112 7.64 -5.00 6.57
N PRO A 113 8.97 -5.18 6.58
CA PRO A 113 9.92 -4.07 6.78
C PRO A 113 9.97 -3.11 5.58
N ASN A 114 9.56 -3.55 4.39
CA ASN A 114 9.67 -2.78 3.15
C ASN A 114 8.37 -2.00 2.85
N VAL A 115 7.92 -1.20 3.82
CA VAL A 115 6.82 -0.24 3.63
C VAL A 115 7.42 1.16 3.47
N PHE A 116 7.34 1.71 2.28
CA PHE A 116 7.92 3.02 1.94
C PHE A 116 6.88 4.13 1.82
N GLN A 117 5.62 3.76 1.59
CA GLN A 117 4.54 4.72 1.43
C GLN A 117 3.27 4.25 2.13
N ILE A 118 2.58 5.17 2.77
CA ILE A 118 1.27 4.96 3.36
C ILE A 118 0.35 6.05 2.83
N CYS A 119 -0.73 5.65 2.15
CA CYS A 119 -1.76 6.57 1.66
C CYS A 119 -3.08 6.32 2.40
N THR A 120 -3.55 7.30 3.17
CA THR A 120 -4.79 7.19 3.90
C THR A 120 -5.93 7.82 3.12
N LEU A 121 -6.80 6.99 2.57
CA LEU A 121 -8.01 7.36 1.84
C LEU A 121 -9.29 7.24 2.70
N ALA A 122 -9.11 7.24 4.02
CA ALA A 122 -10.20 7.16 4.99
C ALA A 122 -10.03 8.21 6.07
N GLU A 123 -11.12 8.79 6.52
CA GLU A 123 -11.10 9.62 7.71
C GLU A 123 -10.95 8.76 8.97
N SER A 124 -10.09 9.16 9.86
CA SER A 124 -9.91 8.51 11.16
C SER A 124 -9.70 9.52 12.25
N SER A 125 -10.58 9.49 13.24
CA SER A 125 -10.46 10.28 14.49
C SER A 125 -9.58 9.58 15.54
N SER A 126 -9.25 8.30 15.35
CA SER A 126 -8.49 7.53 16.34
C SER A 126 -6.97 7.72 16.16
N GLU A 127 -6.34 8.42 17.09
CA GLU A 127 -4.89 8.59 17.15
C GLU A 127 -4.16 7.24 17.30
N ILE A 128 -4.69 6.31 18.07
CA ILE A 128 -4.10 4.98 18.24
C ILE A 128 -4.02 4.27 16.91
N LYS A 129 -5.09 4.35 16.10
CA LYS A 129 -5.12 3.74 14.77
C LYS A 129 -4.08 4.39 13.84
N LYS A 130 -4.00 5.72 13.84
CA LYS A 130 -3.01 6.48 13.05
C LYS A 130 -1.57 6.10 13.45
N ARG A 131 -1.28 5.99 14.76
CA ARG A 131 0.05 5.55 15.27
C ARG A 131 0.39 4.14 14.81
N GLN A 132 -0.56 3.21 14.86
CA GLN A 132 -0.36 1.84 14.39
C GLN A 132 -0.10 1.76 12.88
N GLU A 133 -0.79 2.58 12.10
CA GLU A 133 -0.60 2.65 10.64
C GLU A 133 0.80 3.18 10.30
N ILE A 134 1.20 4.32 10.87
CA ILE A 134 2.54 4.89 10.64
C ILE A 134 3.65 3.97 11.17
N GLY A 135 3.45 3.37 12.34
CA GLY A 135 4.41 2.46 12.96
C GLY A 135 4.82 1.27 12.07
N ARG A 136 3.99 0.89 11.11
CA ARG A 136 4.31 -0.16 10.14
C ARG A 136 5.42 0.24 9.18
N GLY A 137 5.51 1.53 8.83
CA GLY A 137 6.54 2.07 7.93
C GLY A 137 7.79 2.59 8.65
N LEU A 138 7.80 2.63 9.96
CA LEU A 138 8.94 3.12 10.76
C LEU A 138 9.97 2.04 11.05
N ARG A 139 10.29 1.20 10.07
CA ARG A 139 11.27 0.12 10.19
C ARG A 139 12.38 0.30 9.18
N LEU A 140 13.58 -0.14 9.54
CA LEU A 140 14.63 -0.27 8.55
C LEU A 140 14.23 -1.33 7.53
N CYS A 141 14.24 -0.96 6.26
CA CYS A 141 13.98 -1.90 5.19
C CYS A 141 15.09 -2.95 5.10
N VAL A 142 14.80 -4.03 4.41
CA VAL A 142 15.76 -5.09 4.14
C VAL A 142 15.93 -5.23 2.63
N ASP A 143 17.13 -5.65 2.22
CA ASP A 143 17.43 -5.98 0.83
C ASP A 143 16.89 -7.38 0.46
N LYS A 144 17.22 -7.85 -0.74
CA LYS A 144 16.82 -9.16 -1.25
C LYS A 144 17.36 -10.34 -0.40
N ASP A 145 18.48 -10.15 0.29
CA ASP A 145 19.13 -11.16 1.11
C ASP A 145 18.62 -11.11 2.57
N GLY A 146 17.72 -10.16 2.90
CA GLY A 146 17.15 -9.98 4.23
C GLY A 146 17.98 -9.11 5.16
N GLU A 147 19.09 -8.53 4.68
CA GLU A 147 19.97 -7.69 5.46
C GLU A 147 19.41 -6.26 5.61
N ARG A 148 19.61 -5.67 6.79
CA ARG A 148 19.10 -4.31 7.11
C ARG A 148 19.83 -3.24 6.30
N VAL A 149 19.10 -2.53 5.45
CA VAL A 149 19.61 -1.37 4.73
C VAL A 149 19.63 -0.17 5.67
N ARG A 150 20.80 0.49 5.81
CA ARG A 150 20.98 1.66 6.69
C ARG A 150 21.06 2.98 5.93
N ASP A 151 20.87 2.96 4.61
CA ASP A 151 20.86 4.18 3.81
C ASP A 151 19.60 5.01 4.11
N ARG A 152 19.81 6.26 4.49
CA ARG A 152 18.73 7.21 4.81
C ARG A 152 17.95 7.65 3.58
N ALA A 153 18.53 7.59 2.39
CA ALA A 153 17.83 7.91 1.15
C ALA A 153 16.79 6.83 0.81
N ILE A 154 17.08 5.59 1.18
CA ILE A 154 16.18 4.44 0.97
C ILE A 154 15.15 4.35 2.11
N ASN A 155 15.59 4.51 3.36
CA ASN A 155 14.73 4.43 4.55
C ASN A 155 13.91 5.71 4.75
N ARG A 156 13.07 6.03 3.76
CA ARG A 156 12.16 7.17 3.82
C ARG A 156 10.73 6.67 3.79
N LEU A 157 9.97 6.99 4.84
CA LEU A 157 8.54 6.77 4.85
C LEU A 157 7.83 8.03 4.35
N THR A 158 7.06 7.90 3.28
CA THR A 158 6.15 8.94 2.79
C THR A 158 4.74 8.64 3.26
N VAL A 159 4.13 9.59 3.97
CA VAL A 159 2.73 9.49 4.38
C VAL A 159 1.92 10.49 3.58
N ILE A 160 0.99 9.99 2.77
CA ILE A 160 0.02 10.78 2.02
C ILE A 160 -1.29 10.74 2.80
N ALA A 161 -1.69 11.86 3.34
CA ALA A 161 -2.74 11.94 4.33
C ALA A 161 -3.76 13.03 3.97
N ASN A 162 -4.99 12.89 4.47
CA ASN A 162 -5.97 13.96 4.45
C ASN A 162 -5.70 14.97 5.58
N GLU A 163 -6.45 16.08 5.60
CA GLU A 163 -6.28 17.16 6.58
C GLU A 163 -6.29 16.68 8.04
N SER A 164 -7.16 15.73 8.38
CA SER A 164 -7.24 15.17 9.74
C SER A 164 -5.98 14.39 10.18
N TYR A 165 -5.14 14.07 9.24
CA TYR A 165 -3.90 13.35 9.48
C TYR A 165 -2.69 14.29 9.60
N GLU A 166 -2.78 15.48 9.03
CA GLU A 166 -1.71 16.47 9.07
C GLU A 166 -1.41 16.93 10.50
N ASP A 167 -2.42 17.30 11.24
CA ASP A 167 -2.31 17.70 12.65
C ASP A 167 -1.71 16.58 13.49
N PHE A 168 -2.19 15.34 13.29
CA PHE A 168 -1.65 14.18 13.97
C PHE A 168 -0.19 13.91 13.61
N ALA A 169 0.19 14.03 12.34
CA ALA A 169 1.57 13.84 11.90
C ALA A 169 2.52 14.89 12.51
N ASN A 170 2.06 16.14 12.59
CA ASN A 170 2.80 17.24 13.23
C ASN A 170 3.00 16.98 14.73
N GLN A 171 1.96 16.53 15.44
CA GLN A 171 2.05 16.18 16.85
C GLN A 171 3.00 15.00 17.08
N LEU A 172 2.89 13.95 16.30
CA LEU A 172 3.78 12.78 16.38
C LEU A 172 5.24 13.15 16.13
N GLN A 173 5.51 14.03 15.14
CA GLN A 173 6.86 14.53 14.89
C GLN A 173 7.40 15.33 16.08
N THR A 174 6.57 16.16 16.71
CA THR A 174 6.96 16.92 17.90
C THR A 174 7.35 15.99 19.05
N GLU A 175 6.53 14.99 19.35
CA GLU A 175 6.82 13.99 20.39
C GLU A 175 8.14 13.22 20.10
N MET A 176 8.37 12.86 18.83
CA MET A 176 9.60 12.17 18.44
C MET A 176 10.84 13.07 18.56
N VAL A 177 10.71 14.37 18.23
CA VAL A 177 11.80 15.34 18.42
C VAL A 177 12.13 15.51 19.90
N GLU A 178 11.13 15.60 20.77
CA GLU A 178 11.30 15.64 22.22
C GLU A 178 11.99 14.37 22.76
N ALA A 179 11.72 13.22 22.12
CA ALA A 179 12.39 11.96 22.39
C ALA A 179 13.81 11.85 21.76
N GLY A 180 14.32 12.93 21.14
CA GLY A 180 15.67 13.00 20.59
C GLY A 180 15.82 12.55 19.14
N VAL A 181 14.74 12.28 18.43
CA VAL A 181 14.77 11.95 17.00
C VAL A 181 14.96 13.22 16.18
N LYS A 182 15.92 13.21 15.25
CA LYS A 182 16.17 14.35 14.35
C LYS A 182 15.37 14.18 13.06
N PHE A 183 14.48 15.13 12.78
CA PHE A 183 13.75 15.22 11.52
C PHE A 183 14.29 16.31 10.62
N LYS A 184 14.31 16.06 9.31
CA LYS A 184 14.45 17.10 8.30
C LYS A 184 13.08 17.34 7.69
N ARG A 185 12.53 18.54 7.88
CA ARG A 185 11.25 18.93 7.28
C ARG A 185 11.53 19.40 5.86
N GLU A 186 11.01 18.70 4.87
CA GLU A 186 10.94 19.15 3.48
C GLU A 186 9.49 19.54 3.20
N MET A 187 9.23 20.82 2.92
CA MET A 187 7.94 21.22 2.38
C MET A 187 7.92 20.87 0.90
N VAL A 188 7.04 19.94 0.51
CA VAL A 188 6.72 19.71 -0.89
C VAL A 188 5.87 20.90 -1.34
N GLN A 189 6.43 21.78 -2.15
CA GLN A 189 5.65 22.84 -2.80
C GLN A 189 4.65 22.19 -3.77
N ASN A 190 3.38 22.51 -3.59
CA ASN A 190 2.32 22.07 -4.49
C ASN A 190 2.59 22.62 -5.89
N GLU A 191 2.73 21.78 -6.91
CA GLU A 191 2.89 22.21 -8.30
C GLU A 191 1.64 22.94 -8.85
N ARG A 192 0.56 23.05 -8.07
CA ARG A 192 -0.66 23.76 -8.45
C ARG A 192 -0.53 25.28 -8.50
N ASP A 193 0.53 25.83 -7.91
CA ASP A 193 0.74 27.30 -7.88
C ASP A 193 1.61 27.80 -9.05
N LYS A 194 1.83 26.97 -10.06
CA LYS A 194 2.59 27.33 -11.29
C LYS A 194 1.72 27.28 -12.54
N VAL A 195 0.51 27.84 -12.50
CA VAL A 195 -0.28 28.14 -13.71
C VAL A 195 -0.58 29.62 -13.71
#